data_ee65eeafcb07ccac8e1dac72fff6b8ae
#
_entry.id   ee65eeafcb07ccac8e1dac72fff6b8ae
#
_cell.length_a   1.000
_cell.length_b   1.000
_cell.length_c   1.000
_cell.angle_alpha   90.00
_cell.angle_beta   90.00
_cell.angle_gamma   90.00
#
_symmetry.space_group_name_H-M   'P 1'
#
loop_
_entity.id
_entity.type
_entity.pdbx_description
1 polymer ?
#
loop_
_entity_poly.entity_id
_entity_poly.type
_entity_poly.pdbx_seq_one_letter_code
_entity_poly.pdbx_strand_id
1 'polypeptide(L)'
;ELLTDKTTIVSVMYANNEIGTVQPIQELVLAIQEWKKDNGNRELPFFHTDACQAAEFLLLDVQELGVDLMTVNSSKIYGPKGVGILYKKKSLKLQSVIVGGEQESNLRAGTENIALIVGMAKALEIADESRHEESKRLSCLRDYFISKLLSVIPHSILNGNRVSRLPNNVHISI
;
A
#
# COMPACT_ATOMS: atom_id res chain seq x y z
N GLU A 1 -18.66 5.79 12.55
CA GLU A 1 -19.63 6.85 12.14
C GLU A 1 -19.69 7.10 10.63
N LEU A 2 -18.60 6.80 9.85
CA LEU A 2 -18.58 6.99 8.39
C LEU A 2 -19.14 5.82 7.58
N LEU A 3 -19.17 4.62 8.17
CA LEU A 3 -19.69 3.43 7.50
C LEU A 3 -21.20 3.42 7.55
N THR A 4 -21.81 3.11 6.42
CA THR A 4 -23.27 2.96 6.26
C THR A 4 -23.60 1.67 5.52
N ASP A 5 -24.86 1.31 5.48
CA ASP A 5 -25.36 0.17 4.72
C ASP A 5 -25.17 0.31 3.20
N LYS A 6 -24.85 1.50 2.71
CA LYS A 6 -24.53 1.82 1.30
C LYS A 6 -23.03 1.81 1.01
N THR A 7 -22.18 1.70 2.02
CA THR A 7 -20.73 1.65 1.82
C THR A 7 -20.35 0.33 1.14
N THR A 8 -19.75 0.40 -0.04
CA THR A 8 -19.36 -0.79 -0.82
C THR A 8 -17.89 -1.10 -0.72
N ILE A 9 -17.05 -0.08 -0.57
CA ILE A 9 -15.59 -0.21 -0.47
C ILE A 9 -15.02 0.85 0.48
N VAL A 10 -14.04 0.47 1.26
CA VAL A 10 -13.16 1.36 2.01
C VAL A 10 -11.76 1.24 1.43
N SER A 11 -11.23 2.33 0.94
CA SER A 11 -9.89 2.38 0.33
C SER A 11 -8.98 3.30 1.12
N VAL A 12 -7.86 2.76 1.61
CA VAL A 12 -6.89 3.50 2.42
C VAL A 12 -5.48 3.24 1.89
N MET A 13 -4.68 4.28 1.66
CA MET A 13 -3.26 4.11 1.35
C MET A 13 -2.55 3.46 2.54
N TYR A 14 -1.73 2.45 2.29
CA TYR A 14 -0.93 1.83 3.34
C TYR A 14 0.11 2.81 3.90
N ALA A 15 0.76 3.56 3.01
CA ALA A 15 1.68 4.62 3.39
C ALA A 15 1.51 5.83 2.46
N ASN A 16 1.52 7.03 3.04
CA ASN A 16 1.36 8.26 2.28
C ASN A 16 2.68 8.64 1.58
N ASN A 17 2.60 8.98 0.30
CA ASN A 17 3.75 9.30 -0.55
C ASN A 17 4.40 10.65 -0.23
N GLU A 18 3.68 11.59 0.38
CA GLU A 18 4.19 12.94 0.68
C GLU A 18 4.76 13.00 2.10
N ILE A 19 3.90 12.80 3.09
CA ILE A 19 4.27 12.93 4.51
C ILE A 19 4.80 11.63 5.13
N GLY A 20 4.84 10.53 4.38
CA GLY A 20 5.40 9.25 4.80
C GLY A 20 4.63 8.49 5.88
N THR A 21 3.51 9.01 6.36
CA THR A 21 2.73 8.35 7.43
C THR A 21 2.25 6.96 7.00
N VAL A 22 2.49 5.96 7.84
CA VAL A 22 2.02 4.58 7.67
C VAL A 22 0.72 4.40 8.42
N GLN A 23 -0.28 3.81 7.77
CA GLN A 23 -1.60 3.54 8.34
C GLN A 23 -1.66 2.13 8.95
N PRO A 24 -2.38 1.92 10.05
CA PRO A 24 -2.55 0.63 10.70
C PRO A 24 -3.59 -0.22 9.95
N ILE A 25 -3.23 -0.74 8.77
CA ILE A 25 -4.15 -1.42 7.85
C ILE A 25 -4.86 -2.60 8.53
N GLN A 26 -4.13 -3.42 9.28
CA GLN A 26 -4.70 -4.58 9.97
C GLN A 26 -5.77 -4.17 10.98
N GLU A 27 -5.52 -3.12 11.77
CA GLU A 27 -6.48 -2.61 12.75
C GLU A 27 -7.74 -2.04 12.06
N LEU A 28 -7.56 -1.34 10.94
CA LEU A 28 -8.68 -0.82 10.15
C LEU A 28 -9.52 -1.95 9.56
N VAL A 29 -8.90 -3.01 9.07
CA VAL A 29 -9.60 -4.21 8.57
C VAL A 29 -10.40 -4.87 9.70
N LEU A 30 -9.80 -5.03 10.88
CA LEU A 30 -10.48 -5.61 12.05
C LEU A 30 -11.71 -4.77 12.46
N ALA A 31 -11.57 -3.45 12.51
CA ALA A 31 -12.67 -2.55 12.82
C ALA A 31 -13.83 -2.66 11.81
N ILE A 32 -13.52 -2.83 10.53
CA ILE A 32 -14.54 -3.06 9.49
C ILE A 32 -15.20 -4.42 9.64
N GLN A 33 -14.42 -5.45 9.98
CA GLN A 33 -14.99 -6.79 10.21
C GLN A 33 -15.92 -6.80 11.42
N GLU A 34 -15.58 -6.09 12.49
CA GLU A 34 -16.44 -5.91 13.66
C GLU A 34 -17.73 -5.18 13.28
N TRP A 35 -17.63 -4.06 12.57
CA TRP A 35 -18.79 -3.33 12.06
C TRP A 35 -19.71 -4.23 11.21
N LYS A 36 -19.14 -5.06 10.33
CA LYS A 36 -19.92 -6.03 9.51
C LYS A 36 -20.72 -7.00 10.38
N LYS A 37 -20.12 -7.54 11.44
CA LYS A 37 -20.77 -8.46 12.39
C LYS A 37 -21.94 -7.78 13.11
N ASP A 38 -21.71 -6.57 13.63
CA ASP A 38 -22.68 -5.80 14.38
C ASP A 38 -23.88 -5.36 13.52
N ASN A 39 -23.68 -5.27 12.21
CA ASN A 39 -24.70 -4.89 11.24
C ASN A 39 -25.27 -6.07 10.43
N GLY A 40 -25.33 -7.27 11.03
CA GLY A 40 -26.01 -8.43 10.46
C GLY A 40 -25.13 -9.34 9.59
N ASN A 41 -23.84 -9.44 9.87
CA ASN A 41 -22.88 -10.26 9.13
C ASN A 41 -22.82 -9.93 7.64
N ARG A 42 -22.72 -8.67 7.31
CA ARG A 42 -22.69 -8.15 5.94
C ARG A 42 -21.42 -8.59 5.19
N GLU A 43 -21.56 -8.77 3.88
CA GLU A 43 -20.40 -8.99 3.00
C GLU A 43 -19.64 -7.66 2.76
N LEU A 44 -20.34 -6.57 2.60
CA LEU A 44 -19.78 -5.22 2.35
C LEU A 44 -19.59 -4.40 3.63
N PRO A 45 -18.66 -3.43 3.63
CA PRO A 45 -17.77 -3.01 2.55
C PRO A 45 -16.58 -3.93 2.36
N PHE A 46 -16.01 -3.98 1.16
CA PHE A 46 -14.67 -4.56 0.94
C PHE A 46 -13.58 -3.57 1.36
N PHE A 47 -12.45 -4.10 1.82
CA PHE A 47 -11.29 -3.27 2.16
C PHE A 47 -10.22 -3.34 1.07
N HIS A 48 -9.88 -2.18 0.53
CA HIS A 48 -8.77 -1.98 -0.41
C HIS A 48 -7.65 -1.18 0.24
N THR A 49 -6.41 -1.58 0.01
CA THR A 49 -5.25 -0.75 0.32
C THR A 49 -4.42 -0.46 -0.92
N ASP A 50 -4.02 0.79 -1.08
CA ASP A 50 -2.95 1.17 -1.99
C ASP A 50 -1.62 1.00 -1.26
N ALA A 51 -0.87 -0.05 -1.64
CA ALA A 51 0.41 -0.39 -1.06
C ALA A 51 1.60 0.03 -1.95
N CYS A 52 1.39 0.89 -2.95
CA CYS A 52 2.43 1.29 -3.88
C CYS A 52 3.67 1.88 -3.19
N GLN A 53 3.48 2.68 -2.15
CA GLN A 53 4.58 3.29 -1.40
C GLN A 53 5.12 2.37 -0.29
N ALA A 54 4.35 1.36 0.09
CA ALA A 54 4.68 0.43 1.16
C ALA A 54 5.56 -0.74 0.69
N ALA A 55 5.46 -1.10 -0.58
CA ALA A 55 5.93 -2.37 -1.14
C ALA A 55 7.43 -2.65 -0.96
N GLU A 56 8.26 -1.62 -0.86
CA GLU A 56 9.71 -1.76 -0.62
C GLU A 56 10.04 -1.99 0.88
N PHE A 57 9.22 -1.42 1.79
CA PHE A 57 9.61 -1.25 3.20
C PHE A 57 8.71 -1.96 4.20
N LEU A 58 7.47 -2.29 3.82
CA LEU A 58 6.47 -2.85 4.72
C LEU A 58 6.06 -4.26 4.26
N LEU A 59 5.55 -5.04 5.20
CA LEU A 59 5.02 -6.37 4.90
C LEU A 59 3.78 -6.25 4.02
N LEU A 60 3.75 -7.04 2.94
CA LEU A 60 2.62 -7.13 2.00
C LEU A 60 1.84 -8.44 2.11
N ASP A 61 2.02 -9.20 3.20
CA ASP A 61 1.24 -10.43 3.38
C ASP A 61 -0.25 -10.11 3.51
N VAL A 62 -0.99 -10.46 2.46
CA VAL A 62 -2.41 -10.18 2.37
C VAL A 62 -3.25 -10.99 3.37
N GLN A 63 -2.72 -12.10 3.88
CA GLN A 63 -3.39 -12.90 4.91
C GLN A 63 -3.25 -12.21 6.27
N GLU A 64 -2.06 -11.74 6.61
CA GLU A 64 -1.81 -10.99 7.84
C GLU A 64 -2.55 -9.64 7.85
N LEU A 65 -2.49 -8.91 6.73
CA LEU A 65 -3.20 -7.63 6.59
C LEU A 65 -4.72 -7.80 6.55
N GLY A 66 -5.22 -8.97 6.12
CA GLY A 66 -6.65 -9.27 6.04
C GLY A 66 -7.40 -8.52 4.94
N VAL A 67 -6.71 -7.85 4.02
CA VAL A 67 -7.29 -7.01 2.97
C VAL A 67 -8.02 -7.84 1.92
N ASP A 68 -9.05 -7.26 1.29
CA ASP A 68 -9.79 -7.86 0.20
C ASP A 68 -9.16 -7.53 -1.16
N LEU A 69 -8.57 -6.35 -1.27
CA LEU A 69 -7.92 -5.82 -2.47
C LEU A 69 -6.63 -5.10 -2.09
N MET A 70 -5.60 -5.21 -2.92
CA MET A 70 -4.35 -4.46 -2.75
C MET A 70 -3.77 -4.07 -4.10
N THR A 71 -3.36 -2.81 -4.25
CA THR A 71 -2.62 -2.35 -5.43
C THR A 71 -1.13 -2.17 -5.11
N VAL A 72 -0.27 -2.59 -6.06
CA VAL A 72 1.18 -2.41 -6.01
C VAL A 72 1.67 -1.93 -7.36
N ASN A 73 2.64 -1.02 -7.38
CA ASN A 73 3.22 -0.45 -8.59
C ASN A 73 4.73 -0.77 -8.67
N SER A 74 5.15 -1.33 -9.79
CA SER A 74 6.54 -1.72 -10.05
C SER A 74 7.53 -0.56 -9.97
N SER A 75 7.15 0.63 -10.45
CA SER A 75 8.04 1.79 -10.47
C SER A 75 8.41 2.32 -9.09
N LYS A 76 7.78 1.85 -8.02
CA LYS A 76 8.03 2.26 -6.63
C LYS A 76 8.98 1.31 -5.88
N ILE A 77 9.37 0.23 -6.52
CA ILE A 77 10.29 -0.79 -6.02
C ILE A 77 11.46 -1.03 -7.00
N TYR A 78 11.85 0.01 -7.74
CA TYR A 78 12.92 -0.02 -8.77
C TYR A 78 12.70 -1.00 -9.91
N GLY A 79 11.48 -1.52 -10.07
CA GLY A 79 11.09 -2.33 -11.20
C GLY A 79 10.71 -1.50 -12.45
N PRO A 80 10.37 -2.15 -13.55
CA PRO A 80 10.03 -1.49 -14.81
C PRO A 80 8.77 -0.63 -14.66
N LYS A 81 8.74 0.52 -15.36
CA LYS A 81 7.56 1.38 -15.46
C LYS A 81 6.51 0.74 -16.36
N GLY A 82 5.24 1.05 -16.13
CA GLY A 82 4.12 0.60 -16.98
C GLY A 82 3.51 -0.75 -16.58
N VAL A 83 3.87 -1.29 -15.42
CA VAL A 83 3.28 -2.50 -14.84
C VAL A 83 2.94 -2.32 -13.38
N GLY A 84 1.84 -2.92 -12.95
CA GLY A 84 1.37 -2.96 -11.56
C GLY A 84 0.51 -4.20 -11.33
N ILE A 85 0.20 -4.47 -10.08
CA ILE A 85 -0.59 -5.61 -9.65
C ILE A 85 -1.84 -5.12 -8.92
N LEU A 86 -2.96 -5.77 -9.18
CA LEU A 86 -4.12 -5.76 -8.30
C LEU A 86 -4.29 -7.16 -7.71
N TYR A 87 -3.96 -7.30 -6.42
CA TYR A 87 -4.42 -8.47 -5.67
C TYR A 87 -5.90 -8.34 -5.38
N LYS A 88 -6.64 -9.42 -5.56
CA LYS A 88 -8.03 -9.54 -5.08
C LYS A 88 -8.27 -10.89 -4.43
N LYS A 89 -9.05 -10.95 -3.36
CA LYS A 89 -9.54 -12.23 -2.81
C LYS A 89 -10.28 -13.02 -3.88
N LYS A 90 -10.05 -14.33 -3.92
CA LYS A 90 -10.64 -15.22 -4.94
C LYS A 90 -12.17 -15.16 -4.97
N SER A 91 -12.81 -15.02 -3.82
CA SER A 91 -14.27 -14.92 -3.69
C SER A 91 -14.85 -13.62 -4.23
N LEU A 92 -14.06 -12.54 -4.31
CA LEU A 92 -14.52 -11.23 -4.73
C LEU A 92 -14.72 -11.20 -6.26
N LYS A 93 -15.89 -10.77 -6.71
CA LYS A 93 -16.21 -10.60 -8.12
C LYS A 93 -16.01 -9.15 -8.53
N LEU A 94 -15.18 -8.92 -9.55
CA LEU A 94 -14.99 -7.63 -10.18
C LEU A 94 -15.50 -7.70 -11.62
N GLN A 95 -16.01 -6.57 -12.11
CA GLN A 95 -16.28 -6.39 -13.53
C GLN A 95 -15.09 -5.77 -14.24
N SER A 96 -14.76 -6.26 -15.42
CA SER A 96 -13.75 -5.67 -16.27
C SER A 96 -14.17 -4.28 -16.73
N VAL A 97 -13.27 -3.32 -16.61
CA VAL A 97 -13.43 -1.96 -17.17
C VAL A 97 -12.86 -1.90 -18.60
N ILE A 98 -11.79 -2.66 -18.86
CA ILE A 98 -11.17 -2.78 -20.18
C ILE A 98 -11.59 -4.12 -20.76
N VAL A 99 -12.61 -4.10 -21.60
CA VAL A 99 -13.22 -5.27 -22.21
C VAL A 99 -12.59 -5.64 -23.55
N GLY A 100 -12.61 -6.92 -23.93
CA GLY A 100 -12.05 -7.44 -25.17
C GLY A 100 -11.71 -8.91 -25.07
N GLY A 101 -10.45 -9.28 -25.14
CA GLY A 101 -9.99 -10.65 -24.95
C GLY A 101 -10.09 -11.15 -23.52
N GLU A 102 -9.81 -12.44 -23.31
CA GLU A 102 -10.02 -13.15 -22.05
C GLU A 102 -8.79 -13.09 -21.09
N GLN A 103 -7.82 -12.21 -21.37
CA GLN A 103 -6.61 -12.09 -20.58
C GLN A 103 -6.94 -11.70 -19.12
N GLU A 104 -5.99 -11.98 -18.20
CA GLU A 104 -6.13 -11.73 -16.76
C GLU A 104 -7.45 -12.27 -16.18
N SER A 105 -7.85 -13.48 -16.61
CA SER A 105 -9.11 -14.12 -16.20
C SER A 105 -10.36 -13.27 -16.51
N ASN A 106 -10.40 -12.65 -17.67
CA ASN A 106 -11.47 -11.73 -18.13
C ASN A 106 -11.56 -10.41 -17.35
N LEU A 107 -10.55 -10.07 -16.56
CA LEU A 107 -10.57 -8.84 -15.76
C LEU A 107 -9.90 -7.65 -16.49
N ARG A 108 -9.00 -7.92 -17.43
CA ARG A 108 -8.30 -6.89 -18.16
C ARG A 108 -7.86 -7.42 -19.54
N ALA A 109 -8.51 -6.97 -20.57
CA ALA A 109 -8.19 -7.36 -21.95
C ALA A 109 -6.85 -6.76 -22.42
N GLY A 110 -6.24 -7.42 -23.40
CA GLY A 110 -4.97 -7.04 -24.03
C GLY A 110 -3.85 -8.01 -23.69
N THR A 111 -2.98 -8.28 -24.66
CA THR A 111 -1.84 -9.20 -24.51
C THR A 111 -0.97 -8.78 -23.34
N GLU A 112 -0.62 -9.73 -22.48
CA GLU A 112 0.19 -9.50 -21.30
C GLU A 112 1.62 -9.11 -21.67
N ASN A 113 2.15 -8.08 -21.03
CA ASN A 113 3.52 -7.68 -21.20
C ASN A 113 4.44 -8.52 -20.31
N ILE A 114 4.77 -9.73 -20.78
CA ILE A 114 5.55 -10.72 -20.03
C ILE A 114 6.87 -10.15 -19.52
N ALA A 115 7.58 -9.35 -20.32
CA ALA A 115 8.86 -8.77 -19.91
C ALA A 115 8.72 -7.86 -18.69
N LEU A 116 7.69 -7.01 -18.65
CA LEU A 116 7.43 -6.11 -17.52
C LEU A 116 6.93 -6.89 -16.31
N ILE A 117 6.11 -7.92 -16.50
CA ILE A 117 5.60 -8.78 -15.42
C ILE A 117 6.75 -9.50 -14.72
N VAL A 118 7.64 -10.14 -15.50
CA VAL A 118 8.84 -10.82 -14.94
C VAL A 118 9.77 -9.83 -14.25
N GLY A 119 9.98 -8.65 -14.85
CA GLY A 119 10.78 -7.59 -14.24
C GLY A 119 10.20 -7.09 -12.91
N MET A 120 8.88 -6.94 -12.82
CA MET A 120 8.21 -6.57 -11.57
C MET A 120 8.31 -7.67 -10.52
N ALA A 121 8.12 -8.93 -10.89
CA ALA A 121 8.25 -10.05 -9.98
C ALA A 121 9.66 -10.12 -9.36
N LYS A 122 10.71 -9.94 -10.19
CA LYS A 122 12.09 -9.89 -9.69
C LYS A 122 12.36 -8.68 -8.79
N ALA A 123 11.78 -7.53 -9.11
CA ALA A 123 11.91 -6.33 -8.26
C ALA A 123 11.24 -6.54 -6.89
N LEU A 124 10.07 -7.18 -6.84
CA LEU A 124 9.40 -7.53 -5.58
C LEU A 124 10.22 -8.51 -4.74
N GLU A 125 10.79 -9.55 -5.37
CA GLU A 125 11.66 -10.51 -4.71
C GLU A 125 12.86 -9.81 -4.05
N ILE A 126 13.58 -8.96 -4.78
CA ILE A 126 14.74 -8.20 -4.27
C ILE A 126 14.31 -7.25 -3.15
N ALA A 127 13.18 -6.56 -3.30
CA ALA A 127 12.66 -5.65 -2.27
C ALA A 127 12.33 -6.42 -0.97
N ASP A 128 11.72 -7.59 -1.07
CA ASP A 128 11.38 -8.41 0.09
C ASP A 128 12.63 -8.95 0.79
N GLU A 129 13.62 -9.45 0.05
CA GLU A 129 14.90 -9.94 0.58
C GLU A 129 15.68 -8.85 1.33
N SER A 130 15.70 -7.62 0.81
CA SER A 130 16.47 -6.50 1.37
C SER A 130 15.70 -5.66 2.38
N ARG A 131 14.38 -5.83 2.48
CA ARG A 131 13.45 -4.99 3.24
C ARG A 131 13.90 -4.67 4.65
N HIS A 132 14.29 -5.68 5.42
CA HIS A 132 14.62 -5.51 6.83
C HIS A 132 15.88 -4.66 7.02
N GLU A 133 16.94 -4.97 6.31
CA GLU A 133 18.22 -4.27 6.43
C GLU A 133 18.13 -2.84 5.91
N GLU A 134 17.51 -2.66 4.74
CA GLU A 134 17.38 -1.36 4.12
C GLU A 134 16.43 -0.44 4.91
N SER A 135 15.32 -0.95 5.43
CA SER A 135 14.43 -0.19 6.32
C SER A 135 15.15 0.28 7.58
N LYS A 136 16.00 -0.55 8.18
CA LYS A 136 16.80 -0.19 9.36
C LYS A 136 17.82 0.89 9.02
N ARG A 137 18.58 0.71 7.94
CA ARG A 137 19.58 1.65 7.46
C ARG A 137 18.98 3.03 7.19
N LEU A 138 17.92 3.07 6.42
CA LEU A 138 17.24 4.31 6.05
C LEU A 138 16.55 4.99 7.23
N SER A 139 15.96 4.23 8.16
CA SER A 139 15.38 4.81 9.39
C SER A 139 16.42 5.54 10.21
N CYS A 140 17.62 4.95 10.40
CA CYS A 140 18.71 5.63 11.12
C CYS A 140 19.13 6.93 10.41
N LEU A 141 19.28 6.91 9.09
CA LEU A 141 19.64 8.08 8.29
C LEU A 141 18.55 9.15 8.33
N ARG A 142 17.29 8.76 8.16
CA ARG A 142 16.11 9.62 8.26
C ARG A 142 16.03 10.33 9.60
N ASP A 143 16.16 9.59 10.69
CA ASP A 143 16.00 10.13 12.03
C ASP A 143 17.15 11.08 12.40
N TYR A 144 18.38 10.76 11.97
CA TYR A 144 19.52 11.66 12.06
C TYR A 144 19.25 12.96 11.28
N PHE A 145 18.82 12.85 10.03
CA PHE A 145 18.53 14.02 9.18
C PHE A 145 17.42 14.89 9.76
N ILE A 146 16.30 14.30 10.18
CA ILE A 146 15.19 15.03 10.84
C ILE A 146 15.71 15.78 12.07
N SER A 147 16.45 15.10 12.95
CA SER A 147 16.95 15.68 14.19
C SER A 147 17.89 16.86 13.93
N LYS A 148 18.80 16.70 12.97
CA LYS A 148 19.73 17.77 12.57
C LYS A 148 19.00 18.96 11.95
N LEU A 149 18.07 18.72 11.03
CA LEU A 149 17.33 19.78 10.33
C LEU A 149 16.51 20.61 11.31
N LEU A 150 15.74 19.95 12.19
CA LEU A 150 14.93 20.63 13.21
C LEU A 150 15.77 21.40 14.24
N SER A 151 17.04 21.01 14.46
CA SER A 151 17.93 21.72 15.37
C SER A 151 18.60 22.94 14.76
N VAL A 152 18.72 22.99 13.42
CA VAL A 152 19.47 24.04 12.71
C VAL A 152 18.55 25.07 12.07
N ILE A 153 17.38 24.67 11.61
CA ILE A 153 16.43 25.56 10.93
C ILE A 153 15.32 25.96 11.92
N PRO A 154 15.30 27.24 12.38
CA PRO A 154 14.25 27.73 13.28
C PRO A 154 12.86 27.60 12.64
N HIS A 155 11.86 27.32 13.47
CA HIS A 155 10.45 27.20 13.08
C HIS A 155 10.12 26.06 12.09
N SER A 156 11.09 25.18 11.78
CA SER A 156 10.83 24.02 10.94
C SER A 156 9.94 23.01 11.67
N ILE A 157 9.01 22.40 10.93
CA ILE A 157 8.03 21.45 11.45
C ILE A 157 8.07 20.17 10.63
N LEU A 158 8.20 19.02 11.30
CA LEU A 158 8.06 17.72 10.66
C LEU A 158 6.58 17.44 10.40
N ASN A 159 6.22 17.25 9.14
CA ASN A 159 4.86 16.87 8.74
C ASN A 159 4.68 15.35 8.78
N GLY A 160 3.47 14.92 9.15
CA GLY A 160 3.11 13.51 9.30
C GLY A 160 3.58 12.88 10.61
N ASN A 161 3.30 11.60 10.78
CA ASN A 161 3.63 10.89 12.01
C ASN A 161 5.15 10.68 12.12
N ARG A 162 5.72 10.86 13.31
CA ARG A 162 7.16 10.71 13.55
C ARG A 162 7.58 9.23 13.67
N VAL A 163 6.73 8.40 14.25
CA VAL A 163 7.00 6.99 14.54
C VAL A 163 6.50 6.10 13.42
N SER A 164 5.19 6.13 13.14
CA SER A 164 4.57 5.38 12.05
C SER A 164 4.84 6.07 10.72
N ARG A 165 6.08 5.91 10.23
CA ARG A 165 6.59 6.62 9.04
C ARG A 165 7.46 5.71 8.19
N LEU A 166 7.33 5.82 6.86
CA LEU A 166 8.24 5.18 5.92
C LEU A 166 9.71 5.55 6.20
N PRO A 167 10.64 4.59 6.09
CA PRO A 167 12.04 4.81 6.42
C PRO A 167 12.74 5.82 5.49
N ASN A 168 12.27 5.96 4.27
CA ASN A 168 12.84 6.82 3.22
C ASN A 168 12.18 8.20 3.10
N ASN A 169 11.27 8.58 4.02
CA ASN A 169 10.50 9.82 3.88
C ASN A 169 10.84 10.86 4.94
N VAL A 170 11.14 12.06 4.49
CA VAL A 170 11.26 13.29 5.32
C VAL A 170 10.50 14.41 4.64
N HIS A 171 9.48 14.93 5.29
CA HIS A 171 8.69 16.07 4.81
C HIS A 171 8.65 17.15 5.88
N ILE A 172 9.21 18.33 5.57
CA ILE A 172 9.39 19.42 6.52
C ILE A 172 8.82 20.70 5.93
N SER A 173 8.07 21.42 6.74
CA SER A 173 7.70 22.82 6.47
C SER A 173 8.68 23.76 7.15
N ILE A 174 9.03 24.86 6.47
CA ILE A 174 9.95 25.92 6.93
C ILE A 174 9.22 27.25 6.87
#